data_529a4c92421d9b2cd2553fb7194236b1
#
_entry.id   529a4c92421d9b2cd2553fb7194236b1
#
_cell.length_a   1.000
_cell.length_b   1.000
_cell.length_c   1.000
_cell.angle_alpha   90.00
_cell.angle_beta   90.00
_cell.angle_gamma   90.00
#
_symmetry.space_group_name_H-M   'P 1'
#
loop_
_entity.id
_entity.type
_entity.pdbx_description
1 polymer ?
#
loop_
_entity_poly.entity_id
_entity_poly.type
_entity_poly.pdbx_seq_one_letter_code
_entity_poly.pdbx_strand_id
1 'polypeptide(L)'
;MGEKPAKFQPSGGKVRGVTGTYEHSIDAKGRLFIPAKLREELGVTFYLAMGVDACLAIYPQSTWDRFTEKFASLPMSQSKAMRPLFANAAKCELDSQGRIVIPQKLRKYAGLDKDVVIIGVHDRAEIWS
;
A
#
# COMPACT_ATOMS: atom_id res chain seq x y z
N MET A 1 -17.11 -26.80 12.02
CA MET A 1 -16.99 -26.31 11.85
C MET A 1 -17.17 -25.44 11.53
N GLY A 2 -17.15 -25.10 11.05
CA GLY A 2 -17.25 -24.28 10.72
C GLY A 2 -17.42 -23.53 10.90
N GLU A 3 -17.48 -23.39 11.23
CA GLU A 3 -17.62 -22.45 11.39
C GLU A 3 -16.99 -21.71 11.69
N LYS A 4 -16.38 -21.79 11.75
CA LYS A 4 -15.60 -21.00 11.92
C LYS A 4 -15.43 -19.98 11.16
N PRO A 5 -15.57 -20.06 10.27
CA PRO A 5 -15.45 -18.96 9.43
C PRO A 5 -16.39 -17.87 9.72
N ALA A 6 -17.43 -18.16 10.30
CA ALA A 6 -18.36 -17.12 10.56
C ALA A 6 -17.77 -16.05 11.40
N LYS A 7 -17.04 -16.42 12.39
CA LYS A 7 -16.48 -15.43 13.20
C LYS A 7 -15.35 -14.79 12.54
N PHE A 8 -14.81 -15.38 11.54
CA PHE A 8 -13.80 -14.77 10.79
C PHE A 8 -14.35 -13.88 9.72
N GLN A 9 -15.61 -13.62 9.77
CA GLN A 9 -16.27 -12.80 8.82
C GLN A 9 -15.71 -11.42 8.84
N PRO A 10 -15.15 -10.92 7.80
CA PRO A 10 -14.71 -9.54 7.77
C PRO A 10 -15.92 -8.67 7.77
N SER A 11 -16.01 -7.78 8.68
CA SER A 11 -17.10 -6.86 8.65
C SER A 11 -16.87 -5.86 7.55
N GLY A 12 -17.90 -5.26 7.12
CA GLY A 12 -17.88 -4.42 5.97
C GLY A 12 -16.73 -3.47 5.95
N GLY A 13 -16.02 -3.44 4.88
CA GLY A 13 -14.91 -2.54 4.68
C GLY A 13 -13.60 -2.99 5.26
N LYS A 14 -13.58 -4.08 5.98
CA LYS A 14 -12.31 -4.54 6.52
C LYS A 14 -11.51 -5.27 5.49
N VAL A 15 -10.20 -5.06 5.56
CA VAL A 15 -9.28 -5.77 4.70
C VAL A 15 -9.22 -7.22 5.13
N ARG A 16 -9.40 -8.12 4.19
CA ARG A 16 -9.39 -9.54 4.47
C ARG A 16 -8.00 -10.12 4.50
N GLY A 17 -7.04 -9.36 4.15
CA GLY A 17 -5.69 -9.83 4.02
C GLY A 17 -5.26 -9.70 2.57
N VAL A 18 -4.19 -8.98 2.34
CA VAL A 18 -3.64 -8.76 1.01
C VAL A 18 -2.61 -9.85 0.77
N THR A 19 -2.80 -10.63 -0.31
CA THR A 19 -1.91 -11.75 -0.60
C THR A 19 -1.57 -11.80 -2.07
N GLY A 20 -0.58 -12.61 -2.40
CA GLY A 20 -0.21 -12.90 -3.76
C GLY A 20 1.06 -12.21 -4.20
N THR A 21 1.59 -12.66 -5.33
CA THR A 21 2.79 -12.09 -5.93
C THR A 21 2.48 -11.82 -7.39
N TYR A 22 2.79 -10.62 -7.85
CA TYR A 22 2.44 -10.16 -9.18
C TYR A 22 3.61 -9.45 -9.81
N GLU A 23 3.95 -9.82 -11.04
CA GLU A 23 5.03 -9.16 -11.78
C GLU A 23 4.43 -8.22 -12.80
N HIS A 24 4.85 -6.98 -12.75
CA HIS A 24 4.37 -5.95 -13.66
C HIS A 24 5.47 -4.99 -14.01
N SER A 25 5.16 -4.01 -14.85
CA SER A 25 6.14 -3.01 -15.27
C SER A 25 5.59 -1.62 -15.04
N ILE A 26 6.48 -0.70 -14.70
CA ILE A 26 6.17 0.72 -14.63
C ILE A 26 6.40 1.30 -16.02
N ASP A 27 5.45 2.05 -16.54
CA ASP A 27 5.57 2.60 -17.88
C ASP A 27 6.39 3.91 -17.86
N ALA A 28 6.61 4.49 -19.03
CA ALA A 28 7.46 5.66 -19.16
C ALA A 28 6.93 6.87 -18.39
N LYS A 29 5.66 6.89 -18.07
CA LYS A 29 5.05 7.99 -17.32
C LYS A 29 4.93 7.69 -15.84
N GLY A 30 5.54 6.61 -15.38
CA GLY A 30 5.53 6.24 -13.97
C GLY A 30 4.26 5.57 -13.52
N ARG A 31 3.50 4.99 -14.44
CA ARG A 31 2.23 4.36 -14.10
C ARG A 31 2.42 2.87 -13.91
N LEU A 32 1.76 2.33 -12.90
CA LEU A 32 1.81 0.91 -12.58
C LEU A 32 0.38 0.38 -12.52
N PHE A 33 0.13 -0.70 -13.24
CA PHE A 33 -1.16 -1.38 -13.19
C PHE A 33 -1.29 -2.13 -11.89
N ILE A 34 -2.44 -2.01 -11.24
CA ILE A 34 -2.72 -2.75 -10.01
C ILE A 34 -3.66 -3.88 -10.37
N PRO A 35 -3.24 -5.14 -10.19
CA PRO A 35 -4.08 -6.28 -10.55
C PRO A 35 -5.45 -6.24 -9.88
N ALA A 36 -6.45 -6.74 -10.58
CA ALA A 36 -7.83 -6.67 -10.11
C ALA A 36 -8.00 -7.26 -8.71
N LYS A 37 -7.33 -8.36 -8.42
CA LYS A 37 -7.45 -8.98 -7.12
C LYS A 37 -6.92 -8.05 -6.03
N LEU A 38 -5.80 -7.39 -6.27
CA LEU A 38 -5.27 -6.44 -5.31
C LEU A 38 -6.19 -5.22 -5.17
N ARG A 39 -6.80 -4.79 -6.26
CA ARG A 39 -7.73 -3.66 -6.17
C ARG A 39 -8.91 -3.96 -5.27
N GLU A 40 -9.39 -5.21 -5.32
CA GLU A 40 -10.47 -5.61 -4.43
C GLU A 40 -10.03 -5.55 -2.97
N GLU A 41 -8.81 -5.99 -2.71
CA GLU A 41 -8.29 -6.07 -1.36
C GLU A 41 -7.87 -4.72 -0.82
N LEU A 42 -7.35 -3.84 -1.68
CA LEU A 42 -6.88 -2.53 -1.25
C LEU A 42 -7.99 -1.49 -1.17
N GLY A 43 -9.07 -1.70 -1.90
CA GLY A 43 -10.16 -0.74 -1.96
C GLY A 43 -9.93 0.33 -3.00
N VAL A 44 -10.79 1.34 -3.03
CA VAL A 44 -10.74 2.39 -4.05
C VAL A 44 -9.78 3.51 -3.68
N THR A 45 -9.48 3.66 -2.42
CA THR A 45 -8.57 4.70 -1.93
C THR A 45 -7.48 4.04 -1.11
N PHE A 46 -6.24 4.33 -1.45
CA PHE A 46 -5.13 3.79 -0.69
C PHE A 46 -3.96 4.75 -0.77
N TYR A 47 -2.94 4.49 0.01
CA TYR A 47 -1.80 5.39 0.15
C TYR A 47 -0.52 4.66 -0.20
N LEU A 48 0.34 5.34 -0.93
CA LEU A 48 1.65 4.84 -1.32
C LEU A 48 2.69 5.54 -0.45
N ALA A 49 3.59 4.78 0.12
CA ALA A 49 4.57 5.33 1.05
C ALA A 49 5.88 4.56 0.98
N MET A 50 6.90 5.12 1.60
CA MET A 50 8.17 4.42 1.76
C MET A 50 7.96 3.23 2.68
N GLY A 51 8.38 2.06 2.23
CA GLY A 51 8.30 0.85 3.04
C GLY A 51 9.60 0.56 3.72
N VAL A 52 9.60 -0.52 4.48
CA VAL A 52 10.80 -1.01 5.15
C VAL A 52 11.67 -1.71 4.11
N ASP A 53 12.99 -1.64 4.28
CA ASP A 53 13.95 -2.31 3.41
C ASP A 53 13.92 -1.79 1.97
N ALA A 54 13.72 -0.48 1.84
CA ALA A 54 13.79 0.20 0.54
C ALA A 54 12.83 -0.37 -0.48
N CYS A 55 11.61 -0.66 -0.07
CA CYS A 55 10.52 -0.96 -0.98
C CYS A 55 9.45 0.13 -0.82
N LEU A 56 8.40 0.07 -1.64
CA LEU A 56 7.24 0.93 -1.42
C LEU A 56 6.13 0.10 -0.81
N ALA A 57 5.34 0.73 0.03
CA ALA A 57 4.18 0.08 0.62
C ALA A 57 2.91 0.74 0.10
N ILE A 58 1.90 -0.07 -0.15
CA ILE A 58 0.57 0.41 -0.50
C ILE A 58 -0.35 0.06 0.65
N TYR A 59 -0.91 1.07 1.30
CA TYR A 59 -1.73 0.88 2.49
C TYR A 59 -3.19 1.13 2.17
N PRO A 60 -4.07 0.14 2.42
CA PRO A 60 -5.51 0.40 2.35
C PRO A 60 -5.91 1.52 3.31
N GLN A 61 -7.03 2.15 3.07
CA GLN A 61 -7.49 3.26 3.90
C GLN A 61 -7.54 2.87 5.38
N SER A 62 -8.04 1.68 5.69
CA SER A 62 -8.16 1.26 7.09
C SER A 62 -6.80 1.12 7.77
N THR A 63 -5.81 0.60 7.06
CA THR A 63 -4.46 0.48 7.61
C THR A 63 -3.85 1.87 7.80
N TRP A 64 -4.04 2.75 6.83
CA TRP A 64 -3.54 4.11 6.90
C TRP A 64 -4.15 4.86 8.09
N ASP A 65 -5.44 4.68 8.32
CA ASP A 65 -6.11 5.32 9.43
C ASP A 65 -5.55 4.86 10.77
N ARG A 66 -5.22 3.58 10.89
CA ARG A 66 -4.59 3.07 12.11
C ARG A 66 -3.23 3.70 12.34
N PHE A 67 -2.46 3.90 11.27
CA PHE A 67 -1.18 4.57 11.38
C PHE A 67 -1.34 6.00 11.88
N THR A 68 -2.30 6.73 11.31
CA THR A 68 -2.49 8.13 11.70
C THR A 68 -2.96 8.25 13.12
N GLU A 69 -3.82 7.34 13.58
CA GLU A 69 -4.26 7.33 14.96
C GLU A 69 -3.11 7.06 15.90
N LYS A 70 -2.29 6.09 15.55
CA LYS A 70 -1.14 5.75 16.37
C LYS A 70 -0.15 6.89 16.42
N PHE A 71 0.10 7.52 15.28
CA PHE A 71 0.99 8.66 15.19
C PHE A 71 0.50 9.80 16.10
N ALA A 72 -0.79 10.06 16.09
CA ALA A 72 -1.37 11.14 16.88
C ALA A 72 -1.21 10.92 18.38
N SER A 73 -1.10 9.67 18.80
CA SER A 73 -0.97 9.33 20.22
C SER A 73 0.49 9.28 20.71
N LEU A 74 1.46 9.40 19.80
CA LEU A 74 2.86 9.28 20.17
C LEU A 74 3.38 10.59 20.78
N PRO A 75 4.29 10.50 21.77
CA PRO A 75 5.01 11.68 22.23
C PRO A 75 5.80 12.31 21.08
N MET A 76 6.01 13.61 21.18
CA MET A 76 6.72 14.35 20.13
C MET A 76 8.07 13.75 19.80
N SER A 77 8.79 13.28 20.84
CA SER A 77 10.11 12.71 20.63
C SER A 77 10.08 11.43 19.80
N GLN A 78 8.99 10.69 19.87
CA GLN A 78 8.86 9.44 19.08
C GLN A 78 8.23 9.69 17.72
N SER A 79 7.30 10.64 17.64
CA SER A 79 6.61 10.90 16.38
C SER A 79 7.54 11.50 15.33
N LYS A 80 8.62 12.13 15.77
CA LYS A 80 9.55 12.78 14.87
C LYS A 80 10.16 11.80 13.84
N ALA A 81 10.38 10.57 14.24
CA ALA A 81 10.95 9.56 13.36
C ALA A 81 9.98 9.16 12.24
N MET A 82 8.70 9.45 12.40
CA MET A 82 7.69 9.10 11.39
C MET A 82 7.44 10.20 10.37
N ARG A 83 8.10 11.35 10.54
CA ARG A 83 7.89 12.45 9.59
C ARG A 83 8.14 12.07 8.14
N PRO A 84 9.24 11.36 7.82
CA PRO A 84 9.46 11.02 6.41
C PRO A 84 8.37 10.13 5.84
N LEU A 85 7.79 9.26 6.65
CA LEU A 85 6.71 8.42 6.18
C LEU A 85 5.54 9.26 5.70
N PHE A 86 5.09 10.20 6.53
CA PHE A 86 3.94 11.02 6.16
C PHE A 86 4.29 12.07 5.10
N ALA A 87 5.46 12.66 5.20
CA ALA A 87 5.86 13.72 4.27
C ALA A 87 5.99 13.22 2.84
N ASN A 88 6.32 11.94 2.67
CA ASN A 88 6.55 11.36 1.35
C ASN A 88 5.40 10.46 0.89
N ALA A 89 4.35 10.34 1.67
CA ALA A 89 3.22 9.51 1.28
C ALA A 89 2.37 10.21 0.23
N ALA A 90 1.73 9.41 -0.61
CA ALA A 90 0.86 9.93 -1.66
C ALA A 90 -0.46 9.17 -1.65
N LYS A 91 -1.56 9.90 -1.63
CA LYS A 91 -2.88 9.29 -1.78
C LYS A 91 -3.02 8.88 -3.23
N CYS A 92 -3.44 7.64 -3.44
CA CYS A 92 -3.54 7.08 -4.78
C CYS A 92 -4.96 6.98 -5.23
N GLU A 93 -5.16 7.30 -6.51
CA GLU A 93 -6.43 7.07 -7.17
C GLU A 93 -6.16 6.29 -8.45
N LEU A 94 -6.93 5.25 -8.65
CA LEU A 94 -6.80 4.46 -9.86
C LEU A 94 -7.35 5.23 -11.05
N ASP A 95 -6.64 5.15 -12.17
CA ASP A 95 -7.20 5.70 -13.40
C ASP A 95 -8.21 4.71 -13.99
N SER A 96 -8.78 5.05 -15.14
CA SER A 96 -9.82 4.22 -15.75
C SER A 96 -9.32 2.85 -16.18
N GLN A 97 -8.00 2.67 -16.25
CA GLN A 97 -7.40 1.41 -16.64
C GLN A 97 -6.79 0.65 -15.46
N GLY A 98 -7.06 1.11 -14.24
CA GLY A 98 -6.58 0.42 -13.05
C GLY A 98 -5.13 0.67 -12.73
N ARG A 99 -4.60 1.83 -13.11
CA ARG A 99 -3.20 2.17 -12.87
C ARG A 99 -3.09 3.31 -11.87
N ILE A 100 -1.97 3.34 -11.16
CA ILE A 100 -1.60 4.47 -10.30
C ILE A 100 -0.34 5.09 -10.86
N VAL A 101 -0.08 6.34 -10.47
CA VAL A 101 1.18 7.01 -10.78
C VAL A 101 2.07 6.92 -9.55
N ILE A 102 3.29 6.45 -9.74
CA ILE A 102 4.26 6.40 -8.66
C ILE A 102 5.16 7.63 -8.77
N PRO A 103 5.11 8.53 -7.78
CA PRO A 103 5.96 9.73 -7.83
C PRO A 103 7.43 9.37 -7.97
N GLN A 104 8.15 10.21 -8.70
CA GLN A 104 9.55 9.93 -9.01
C GLN A 104 10.39 9.73 -7.75
N LYS A 105 10.17 10.53 -6.72
CA LYS A 105 10.99 10.38 -5.52
C LYS A 105 10.76 9.06 -4.81
N LEU A 106 9.56 8.50 -4.89
CA LEU A 106 9.30 7.19 -4.32
C LEU A 106 9.93 6.10 -5.16
N ARG A 107 9.87 6.23 -6.49
CA ARG A 107 10.56 5.28 -7.36
C ARG A 107 12.05 5.26 -7.06
N LYS A 108 12.62 6.43 -6.84
CA LYS A 108 14.03 6.56 -6.55
C LYS A 108 14.38 5.92 -5.21
N TYR A 109 13.55 6.17 -4.20
CA TYR A 109 13.78 5.59 -2.89
C TYR A 109 13.86 4.07 -2.95
N ALA A 110 12.96 3.45 -3.69
CA ALA A 110 12.87 1.98 -3.75
C ALA A 110 13.68 1.39 -4.90
N GLY A 111 14.41 2.22 -5.64
CA GLY A 111 15.22 1.73 -6.75
C GLY A 111 14.39 1.10 -7.86
N LEU A 112 13.17 1.58 -8.07
CA LEU A 112 12.29 1.01 -9.09
C LEU A 112 12.64 1.57 -10.44
N ASP A 113 12.85 0.68 -11.39
CA ASP A 113 13.09 1.09 -12.75
C ASP A 113 11.90 0.69 -13.59
N LYS A 114 11.97 -0.42 -14.29
CA LYS A 114 10.88 -0.85 -15.14
C LYS A 114 10.13 -2.03 -14.54
N ASP A 115 10.82 -3.12 -14.31
CA ASP A 115 10.18 -4.34 -13.85
C ASP A 115 10.08 -4.34 -12.34
N VAL A 116 8.91 -4.66 -11.83
CA VAL A 116 8.65 -4.65 -10.39
C VAL A 116 7.89 -5.89 -10.00
N VAL A 117 7.97 -6.21 -8.72
CA VAL A 117 7.19 -7.27 -8.12
C VAL A 117 6.30 -6.64 -7.04
N ILE A 118 5.02 -6.95 -7.10
CA ILE A 118 4.08 -6.49 -6.08
C ILE A 118 3.70 -7.70 -5.25
N ILE A 119 3.86 -7.60 -3.94
CA ILE A 119 3.47 -8.69 -3.04
C ILE A 119 2.44 -8.20 -2.05
N GLY A 120 1.51 -9.09 -1.70
CA GLY A 120 0.55 -8.82 -0.65
C GLY A 120 1.12 -9.29 0.68
N VAL A 121 1.04 -8.43 1.70
CA VAL A 121 1.61 -8.71 3.00
C VAL A 121 0.55 -8.43 4.07
N HIS A 122 -0.59 -9.06 3.94
CA HIS A 122 -1.70 -9.04 4.90
C HIS A 122 -2.39 -7.67 5.01
N ASP A 123 -1.78 -6.69 5.64
CA ASP A 123 -2.43 -5.39 5.83
C ASP A 123 -1.96 -4.34 4.84
N ARG A 124 -1.13 -4.74 3.89
CA ARG A 124 -0.61 -3.85 2.86
C ARG A 124 -0.11 -4.65 1.68
N ALA A 125 0.19 -3.98 0.60
CA ALA A 125 0.99 -4.54 -0.47
C ALA A 125 2.34 -3.85 -0.47
N GLU A 126 3.34 -4.49 -1.08
CA GLU A 126 4.67 -3.91 -1.21
C GLU A 126 5.12 -4.01 -2.65
N ILE A 127 5.84 -2.99 -3.11
CA ILE A 127 6.39 -2.95 -4.47
C ILE A 127 7.91 -3.01 -4.36
N TRP A 128 8.49 -4.00 -5.01
CA TRP A 128 9.93 -4.25 -4.98
C TRP A 128 10.51 -4.20 -6.39
N SER A 129 11.76 -3.80 -6.48
CA SER A 129 12.47 -3.80 -7.77
C SER A 129 12.84 -5.21 -8.24
#